data_e0d5b21bfb509daac0d86e04175f6e5b
#
_entry.id   e0d5b21bfb509daac0d86e04175f6e5b
#
_cell.length_a   1.000
_cell.length_b   1.000
_cell.length_c   1.000
_cell.angle_alpha   90.00
_cell.angle_beta   90.00
_cell.angle_gamma   90.00
#
_symmetry.space_group_name_H-M   'P 1'
#
loop_
_entity.id
_entity.type
_entity.pdbx_description
1 polymer ?
#
loop_
_entity_poly.entity_id
_entity_poly.type
_entity_poly.pdbx_seq_one_letter_code
_entity_poly.pdbx_strand_id
1 'polypeptide(L)'
;MQNKETVTRLANALSTELAADDAQKMAELINAALKSENVYTEQLPLSEEDKHDCLLMAFEERILIPVRSTQTGSWEDRILRFTPGEMFFMPHVARLLFENAAETGTLDSEAAVRSVLSHHPEKQVEQSVKFLKEMRFHFRSCMAEGGLMSAVAQGTGITVDVHDIVDTCVVAGIMSPCTRGSTMQGLAWYEFHPCLYWDQNFK
;
A
#
# COMPACT_ATOMS: atom_id res chain seq x y z
N MET A 1 -25.50 -12.72 -3.83
CA MET A 1 -25.09 -12.39 -5.22
C MET A 1 -24.07 -11.26 -5.26
N GLN A 2 -24.28 -10.15 -4.56
CA GLN A 2 -23.37 -8.97 -4.55
C GLN A 2 -21.91 -9.28 -4.16
N ASN A 3 -21.70 -10.14 -3.16
CA ASN A 3 -20.35 -10.51 -2.69
C ASN A 3 -19.51 -11.24 -3.76
N LYS A 4 -20.13 -12.09 -4.58
CA LYS A 4 -19.42 -12.84 -5.64
C LYS A 4 -18.99 -11.92 -6.79
N GLU A 5 -19.80 -10.93 -7.12
CA GLU A 5 -19.48 -9.94 -8.15
C GLU A 5 -18.31 -9.04 -7.73
N THR A 6 -18.29 -8.58 -6.49
CA THR A 6 -17.19 -7.81 -5.91
C THR A 6 -15.86 -8.57 -5.96
N VAL A 7 -15.85 -9.83 -5.53
CA VAL A 7 -14.65 -10.69 -5.59
C VAL A 7 -14.19 -10.88 -7.04
N THR A 8 -15.12 -11.08 -7.98
CA THR A 8 -14.76 -11.22 -9.41
C THR A 8 -14.11 -9.94 -9.96
N ARG A 9 -14.63 -8.76 -9.61
CA ARG A 9 -14.03 -7.48 -10.03
C ARG A 9 -12.64 -7.28 -9.44
N LEU A 10 -12.47 -7.56 -8.15
CA LEU A 10 -11.17 -7.52 -7.49
C LEU A 10 -10.18 -8.50 -8.16
N ALA A 11 -10.58 -9.75 -8.41
CA ALA A 11 -9.72 -10.74 -9.06
C ALA A 11 -9.30 -10.27 -10.47
N ASN A 12 -10.22 -9.68 -11.25
CA ASN A 12 -9.89 -9.11 -12.54
C ASN A 12 -8.87 -7.97 -12.44
N ALA A 13 -9.05 -7.07 -11.47
CA ALA A 13 -8.11 -5.98 -11.23
C ALA A 13 -6.71 -6.48 -10.84
N LEU A 14 -6.63 -7.53 -10.02
CA LEU A 14 -5.38 -8.13 -9.54
C LEU A 14 -4.69 -9.00 -10.58
N SER A 15 -5.41 -9.53 -11.57
CA SER A 15 -4.86 -10.43 -12.60
C SER A 15 -3.86 -9.75 -13.55
N THR A 16 -3.70 -8.43 -13.47
CA THR A 16 -2.64 -7.69 -14.16
C THR A 16 -1.26 -7.93 -13.56
N GLU A 17 -1.19 -8.28 -12.26
CA GLU A 17 0.04 -8.42 -11.50
C GLU A 17 0.22 -9.83 -10.91
N LEU A 18 -0.87 -10.56 -10.68
CA LEU A 18 -0.88 -11.88 -10.07
C LEU A 18 -1.36 -12.96 -11.04
N ALA A 19 -0.91 -14.21 -10.84
CA ALA A 19 -1.49 -15.36 -11.53
C ALA A 19 -2.98 -15.51 -11.17
N ALA A 20 -3.78 -16.06 -12.07
CA ALA A 20 -5.25 -16.08 -11.93
C ALA A 20 -5.74 -16.72 -10.62
N ASP A 21 -5.09 -17.80 -10.17
CA ASP A 21 -5.45 -18.49 -8.93
C ASP A 21 -5.11 -17.63 -7.70
N ASP A 22 -3.94 -17.02 -7.68
CA ASP A 22 -3.50 -16.11 -6.62
C ASP A 22 -4.35 -14.84 -6.58
N ALA A 23 -4.70 -14.29 -7.75
CA ALA A 23 -5.60 -13.15 -7.87
C ALA A 23 -6.98 -13.42 -7.28
N GLN A 24 -7.53 -14.63 -7.50
CA GLN A 24 -8.82 -15.04 -6.94
C GLN A 24 -8.75 -15.14 -5.40
N LYS A 25 -7.74 -15.82 -4.86
CA LYS A 25 -7.55 -15.99 -3.41
C LYS A 25 -7.29 -14.65 -2.73
N MET A 26 -6.44 -13.82 -3.32
CA MET A 26 -6.15 -12.48 -2.83
C MET A 26 -7.40 -11.58 -2.86
N ALA A 27 -8.24 -11.68 -3.88
CA ALA A 27 -9.50 -10.94 -3.96
C ALA A 27 -10.48 -11.34 -2.83
N GLU A 28 -10.54 -12.62 -2.47
CA GLU A 28 -11.35 -13.09 -1.34
C GLU A 28 -10.83 -12.53 0.01
N LEU A 29 -9.51 -12.55 0.21
CA LEU A 29 -8.86 -11.97 1.37
C LEU A 29 -9.12 -10.46 1.47
N ILE A 30 -8.88 -9.71 0.40
CA ILE A 30 -9.12 -8.26 0.34
C ILE A 30 -10.58 -7.93 0.59
N ASN A 31 -11.51 -8.64 -0.05
CA ASN A 31 -12.95 -8.42 0.16
C ASN A 31 -13.38 -8.70 1.60
N ALA A 32 -12.75 -9.63 2.31
CA ALA A 32 -12.98 -9.82 3.74
C ALA A 32 -12.44 -8.64 4.56
N ALA A 33 -11.24 -8.17 4.24
CA ALA A 33 -10.58 -7.06 4.93
C ALA A 33 -11.27 -5.71 4.73
N LEU A 34 -11.91 -5.48 3.58
CA LEU A 34 -12.68 -4.25 3.32
C LEU A 34 -13.93 -4.09 4.21
N LYS A 35 -14.42 -5.17 4.83
CA LYS A 35 -15.63 -5.15 5.66
C LYS A 35 -15.43 -4.64 7.08
N SER A 36 -14.18 -4.51 7.52
CA SER A 36 -13.83 -4.07 8.86
C SER A 36 -12.55 -3.25 8.85
N GLU A 37 -12.36 -2.44 9.89
CA GLU A 37 -11.11 -1.67 10.05
C GLU A 37 -9.91 -2.59 10.29
N ASN A 38 -10.14 -3.62 11.14
CA ASN A 38 -9.16 -4.66 11.42
C ASN A 38 -9.75 -6.02 11.08
N VAL A 39 -8.92 -6.94 10.64
CA VAL A 39 -9.30 -8.32 10.34
C VAL A 39 -8.44 -9.30 11.14
N TYR A 40 -9.06 -10.35 11.65
CA TYR A 40 -8.36 -11.43 12.35
C TYR A 40 -8.13 -12.62 11.41
N THR A 41 -7.06 -13.38 11.67
CA THR A 41 -6.71 -14.57 10.88
C THR A 41 -7.90 -15.52 10.69
N GLU A 42 -8.73 -15.71 11.72
CA GLU A 42 -9.89 -16.61 11.71
C GLU A 42 -11.03 -16.12 10.80
N GLN A 43 -11.08 -14.82 10.53
CA GLN A 43 -12.13 -14.20 9.71
C GLN A 43 -11.86 -14.30 8.21
N LEU A 44 -10.66 -14.74 7.82
CA LEU A 44 -10.29 -14.88 6.42
C LEU A 44 -10.96 -16.10 5.80
N PRO A 45 -11.64 -15.98 4.65
CA PRO A 45 -12.45 -17.02 4.04
C PRO A 45 -11.64 -18.00 3.18
N LEU A 46 -10.44 -18.38 3.64
CA LEU A 46 -9.50 -19.22 2.91
C LEU A 46 -9.21 -20.52 3.70
N SER A 47 -8.72 -21.56 3.01
CA SER A 47 -8.15 -22.73 3.67
C SER A 47 -6.92 -22.37 4.50
N GLU A 48 -6.50 -23.20 5.46
CA GLU A 48 -5.33 -22.87 6.30
C GLU A 48 -4.03 -22.77 5.48
N GLU A 49 -3.90 -23.58 4.43
CA GLU A 49 -2.77 -23.52 3.50
C GLU A 49 -2.79 -22.23 2.68
N ASP A 50 -3.91 -21.92 2.06
CA ASP A 50 -4.07 -20.69 1.27
C ASP A 50 -3.93 -19.42 2.12
N LYS A 51 -4.38 -19.45 3.38
CA LYS A 51 -4.20 -18.33 4.32
C LYS A 51 -2.74 -17.96 4.52
N HIS A 52 -1.89 -18.99 4.70
CA HIS A 52 -0.47 -18.78 4.93
C HIS A 52 0.16 -18.03 3.76
N ASP A 53 -0.04 -18.54 2.54
CA ASP A 53 0.55 -17.97 1.34
C ASP A 53 -0.03 -16.58 1.00
N CYS A 54 -1.35 -16.44 1.10
CA CYS A 54 -2.00 -15.15 0.86
C CYS A 54 -1.65 -14.07 1.90
N LEU A 55 -1.52 -14.43 3.18
CA LEU A 55 -1.09 -13.49 4.22
C LEU A 55 0.37 -13.07 4.04
N LEU A 56 1.24 -13.99 3.64
CA LEU A 56 2.63 -13.66 3.33
C LEU A 56 2.69 -12.65 2.17
N MET A 57 2.02 -12.94 1.07
CA MET A 57 1.93 -12.06 -0.09
C MET A 57 1.30 -10.70 0.29
N ALA A 58 0.17 -10.71 1.01
CA ALA A 58 -0.48 -9.49 1.46
C ALA A 58 0.40 -8.64 2.38
N PHE A 59 1.25 -9.26 3.19
CA PHE A 59 2.21 -8.57 4.04
C PHE A 59 3.38 -8.00 3.24
N GLU A 60 3.95 -8.75 2.30
CA GLU A 60 5.03 -8.30 1.43
C GLU A 60 4.59 -7.10 0.57
N GLU A 61 3.37 -7.14 0.06
CA GLU A 61 2.77 -6.07 -0.74
C GLU A 61 2.10 -4.96 0.11
N ARG A 62 2.21 -5.03 1.44
CA ARG A 62 1.64 -4.06 2.39
C ARG A 62 0.11 -3.91 2.31
N ILE A 63 -0.57 -4.87 1.72
CA ILE A 63 -2.05 -4.90 1.65
C ILE A 63 -2.64 -5.11 3.05
N LEU A 64 -2.10 -6.09 3.78
CA LEU A 64 -2.44 -6.34 5.18
C LEU A 64 -1.18 -6.29 6.04
N ILE A 65 -1.19 -5.41 7.02
CA ILE A 65 -0.07 -5.20 7.92
C ILE A 65 -0.45 -5.67 9.32
N PRO A 66 0.36 -6.57 9.95
CA PRO A 66 0.12 -6.96 11.33
C PRO A 66 0.13 -5.75 12.26
N VAL A 67 -0.82 -5.70 13.20
CA VAL A 67 -0.86 -4.62 14.21
C VAL A 67 0.35 -4.71 15.13
N ARG A 68 0.84 -5.91 15.38
CA ARG A 68 2.01 -6.14 16.25
C ARG A 68 3.30 -5.64 15.60
N SER A 69 4.09 -4.90 16.38
CA SER A 69 5.37 -4.31 15.99
C SER A 69 6.46 -4.71 16.99
N THR A 70 7.72 -4.68 16.59
CA THR A 70 8.89 -4.92 17.47
C THR A 70 9.33 -3.67 18.20
N GLN A 71 9.39 -2.52 17.53
CA GLN A 71 9.98 -1.29 18.07
C GLN A 71 9.16 -0.04 17.73
N THR A 72 8.82 0.14 16.47
CA THR A 72 8.21 1.37 15.97
C THR A 72 6.90 1.10 15.22
N GLY A 73 6.29 2.18 14.71
CA GLY A 73 5.13 2.09 13.83
C GLY A 73 5.46 1.79 12.37
N SER A 74 6.76 1.71 12.00
CA SER A 74 7.16 1.45 10.62
C SER A 74 6.73 0.05 10.14
N TRP A 75 6.55 -0.11 8.84
CA TRP A 75 6.09 -1.39 8.28
C TRP A 75 7.14 -2.49 8.43
N GLU A 76 8.42 -2.15 8.34
CA GLU A 76 9.53 -3.11 8.51
C GLU A 76 9.65 -3.71 9.92
N ASP A 77 9.08 -3.03 10.93
CA ASP A 77 9.07 -3.50 12.32
C ASP A 77 7.85 -4.37 12.65
N ARG A 78 6.95 -4.59 11.70
CA ARG A 78 5.76 -5.42 11.90
C ARG A 78 6.15 -6.90 11.87
N ILE A 79 5.50 -7.68 12.72
CA ILE A 79 5.77 -9.11 12.85
C ILE A 79 4.60 -9.87 12.27
N LEU A 80 4.81 -10.54 11.13
CA LEU A 80 3.85 -11.48 10.61
C LEU A 80 3.88 -12.78 11.42
N ARG A 81 2.72 -13.21 11.89
CA ARG A 81 2.49 -14.49 12.55
C ARG A 81 1.27 -15.17 11.95
N PHE A 82 1.32 -16.48 11.89
CA PHE A 82 0.23 -17.32 11.38
C PHE A 82 -0.48 -18.02 12.54
N THR A 83 -0.80 -17.27 13.58
CA THR A 83 -1.44 -17.80 14.79
C THR A 83 -2.85 -17.26 14.94
N PRO A 84 -3.77 -18.05 15.54
CA PRO A 84 -5.08 -17.55 15.90
C PRO A 84 -5.00 -16.28 16.74
N GLY A 85 -5.91 -15.32 16.51
CA GLY A 85 -5.94 -14.03 17.19
C GLY A 85 -4.97 -12.98 16.65
N GLU A 86 -4.18 -13.29 15.62
CA GLU A 86 -3.37 -12.25 14.97
C GLU A 86 -4.27 -11.28 14.22
N MET A 87 -4.01 -9.98 14.43
CA MET A 87 -4.81 -8.89 13.90
C MET A 87 -4.03 -8.09 12.87
N PHE A 88 -4.70 -7.77 11.77
CA PHE A 88 -4.16 -7.01 10.66
C PHE A 88 -4.99 -5.77 10.40
N PHE A 89 -4.36 -4.73 9.88
CA PHE A 89 -5.03 -3.57 9.31
C PHE A 89 -4.62 -3.39 7.85
N MET A 90 -5.49 -2.79 7.07
CA MET A 90 -5.21 -2.36 5.70
C MET A 90 -4.88 -0.86 5.72
N PRO A 91 -3.72 -0.42 5.21
CA PRO A 91 -3.39 0.99 5.08
C PRO A 91 -4.48 1.75 4.32
N HIS A 92 -4.74 3.00 4.71
CA HIS A 92 -5.89 3.73 4.18
C HIS A 92 -5.83 3.89 2.66
N VAL A 93 -4.67 4.17 2.09
CA VAL A 93 -4.50 4.27 0.63
C VAL A 93 -4.79 2.95 -0.08
N ALA A 94 -4.36 1.81 0.49
CA ALA A 94 -4.68 0.50 -0.06
C ALA A 94 -6.18 0.20 0.01
N ARG A 95 -6.83 0.57 1.12
CA ARG A 95 -8.28 0.44 1.28
C ARG A 95 -9.03 1.16 0.16
N LEU A 96 -8.73 2.43 -0.07
CA LEU A 96 -9.36 3.22 -1.12
C LEU A 96 -9.09 2.66 -2.53
N LEU A 97 -7.87 2.18 -2.77
CA LEU A 97 -7.50 1.53 -4.03
C LEU A 97 -8.38 0.29 -4.30
N PHE A 98 -8.53 -0.58 -3.28
CA PHE A 98 -9.30 -1.81 -3.45
C PHE A 98 -10.81 -1.62 -3.33
N GLU A 99 -11.31 -0.61 -2.61
CA GLU A 99 -12.72 -0.21 -2.66
C GLU A 99 -13.11 0.24 -4.06
N ASN A 100 -12.29 1.07 -4.71
CA ASN A 100 -12.49 1.46 -6.11
C ASN A 100 -12.43 0.24 -7.05
N ALA A 101 -11.43 -0.63 -6.90
CA ALA A 101 -11.30 -1.83 -7.71
C ALA A 101 -12.48 -2.81 -7.53
N ALA A 102 -13.05 -2.89 -6.32
CA ALA A 102 -14.25 -3.68 -6.04
C ALA A 102 -15.50 -3.17 -6.79
N GLU A 103 -15.55 -1.88 -7.09
CA GLU A 103 -16.64 -1.25 -7.84
C GLU A 103 -16.42 -1.27 -9.35
N THR A 104 -15.19 -0.99 -9.80
CA THR A 104 -14.86 -0.76 -11.21
C THR A 104 -14.26 -1.96 -11.93
N GLY A 105 -13.57 -2.85 -11.19
CA GLY A 105 -12.79 -3.96 -11.74
C GLY A 105 -11.39 -3.55 -12.23
N THR A 106 -10.93 -2.33 -11.91
CA THR A 106 -9.62 -1.81 -12.29
C THR A 106 -8.94 -1.12 -11.11
N LEU A 107 -7.60 -1.18 -11.05
CA LEU A 107 -6.83 -0.40 -10.10
C LEU A 107 -6.69 1.04 -10.62
N ASP A 108 -6.94 2.02 -9.75
CA ASP A 108 -6.74 3.44 -10.01
C ASP A 108 -5.98 4.07 -8.83
N SER A 109 -4.67 3.99 -8.90
CA SER A 109 -3.78 4.47 -7.85
C SER A 109 -3.79 5.99 -7.73
N GLU A 110 -3.97 6.71 -8.83
CA GLU A 110 -4.06 8.16 -8.80
C GLU A 110 -5.31 8.60 -8.06
N ALA A 111 -6.47 8.01 -8.36
CA ALA A 111 -7.70 8.30 -7.65
C ALA A 111 -7.60 7.97 -6.15
N ALA A 112 -6.98 6.84 -5.78
CA ALA A 112 -6.76 6.48 -4.39
C ALA A 112 -5.87 7.49 -3.65
N VAL A 113 -4.74 7.91 -4.24
CA VAL A 113 -3.85 8.93 -3.68
C VAL A 113 -4.56 10.27 -3.54
N ARG A 114 -5.27 10.74 -4.58
CA ARG A 114 -6.04 11.99 -4.52
C ARG A 114 -7.12 11.95 -3.45
N SER A 115 -7.80 10.82 -3.31
CA SER A 115 -8.85 10.65 -2.31
C SER A 115 -8.30 10.72 -0.88
N VAL A 116 -7.22 10.01 -0.57
CA VAL A 116 -6.61 10.02 0.77
C VAL A 116 -6.02 11.40 1.11
N LEU A 117 -5.55 12.16 0.11
CA LEU A 117 -4.99 13.49 0.28
C LEU A 117 -6.02 14.62 0.12
N SER A 118 -7.31 14.32 -0.05
CA SER A 118 -8.36 15.30 -0.38
C SER A 118 -8.53 16.44 0.64
N HIS A 119 -8.02 16.29 1.86
CA HIS A 119 -8.04 17.32 2.91
C HIS A 119 -6.91 18.36 2.79
N HIS A 120 -5.95 18.14 1.89
CA HIS A 120 -4.82 19.04 1.65
C HIS A 120 -5.13 20.03 0.50
N PRO A 121 -4.41 21.16 0.42
CA PRO A 121 -4.55 22.08 -0.70
C PRO A 121 -4.31 21.39 -2.05
N GLU A 122 -5.11 21.71 -3.06
CA GLU A 122 -5.07 21.09 -4.39
C GLU A 122 -3.65 21.06 -4.98
N LYS A 123 -2.91 22.16 -4.87
CA LYS A 123 -1.52 22.23 -5.32
C LYS A 123 -0.62 21.17 -4.64
N GLN A 124 -0.82 20.91 -3.36
CA GLN A 124 -0.05 19.91 -2.62
C GLN A 124 -0.41 18.50 -3.10
N VAL A 125 -1.71 18.22 -3.31
CA VAL A 125 -2.18 16.95 -3.86
C VAL A 125 -1.57 16.69 -5.24
N GLU A 126 -1.65 17.66 -6.16
CA GLU A 126 -1.08 17.57 -7.49
C GLU A 126 0.43 17.28 -7.47
N GLN A 127 1.15 17.97 -6.61
CA GLN A 127 2.59 17.80 -6.51
C GLN A 127 2.98 16.49 -5.82
N SER A 128 2.19 16.02 -4.87
CA SER A 128 2.37 14.68 -4.26
C SER A 128 2.15 13.57 -5.28
N VAL A 129 1.09 13.65 -6.08
CA VAL A 129 0.83 12.68 -7.17
C VAL A 129 1.99 12.67 -8.16
N LYS A 130 2.41 13.85 -8.61
CA LYS A 130 3.56 13.99 -9.52
C LYS A 130 4.84 13.39 -8.93
N PHE A 131 5.12 13.68 -7.66
CA PHE A 131 6.27 13.15 -6.94
C PHE A 131 6.25 11.62 -6.87
N LEU A 132 5.12 11.02 -6.49
CA LEU A 132 4.97 9.57 -6.38
C LEU A 132 5.17 8.87 -7.74
N LYS A 133 4.64 9.44 -8.83
CA LYS A 133 4.84 8.92 -10.18
C LYS A 133 6.32 8.94 -10.58
N GLU A 134 7.01 10.03 -10.33
CA GLU A 134 8.44 10.15 -10.64
C GLU A 134 9.31 9.23 -9.78
N MET A 135 9.01 9.10 -8.49
CA MET A 135 9.79 8.26 -7.58
C MET A 135 9.87 6.80 -8.03
N ARG A 136 8.86 6.29 -8.74
CA ARG A 136 8.86 4.94 -9.31
C ARG A 136 10.10 4.60 -10.11
N PHE A 137 10.63 5.56 -10.85
CA PHE A 137 11.82 5.35 -11.71
C PHE A 137 13.14 5.38 -10.93
N HIS A 138 13.09 5.72 -9.65
CA HIS A 138 14.27 6.01 -8.85
C HIS A 138 14.47 5.10 -7.63
N PHE A 139 13.45 4.37 -7.19
CA PHE A 139 13.61 3.48 -6.05
C PHE A 139 13.94 2.03 -6.44
N ARG A 140 14.48 1.29 -5.49
CA ARG A 140 14.67 -0.16 -5.57
C ARG A 140 13.75 -0.84 -4.56
N SER A 141 13.00 -1.86 -5.00
CA SER A 141 12.07 -2.59 -4.12
C SER A 141 11.17 -1.65 -3.30
N CYS A 142 10.59 -0.64 -3.96
CA CYS A 142 9.76 0.39 -3.34
C CYS A 142 10.42 1.18 -2.20
N MET A 143 11.75 1.24 -2.15
CA MET A 143 12.48 1.98 -1.11
C MET A 143 13.35 3.09 -1.71
N ALA A 144 13.38 4.25 -1.06
CA ALA A 144 14.22 5.37 -1.44
C ALA A 144 14.80 6.12 -0.24
N GLU A 145 15.97 6.69 -0.44
CA GLU A 145 16.64 7.59 0.50
C GLU A 145 16.10 9.02 0.40
N GLY A 146 16.01 9.74 1.52
CA GLY A 146 15.53 11.12 1.57
C GLY A 146 16.30 12.09 0.68
N GLY A 147 17.62 11.91 0.54
CA GLY A 147 18.45 12.72 -0.36
C GLY A 147 18.08 12.53 -1.83
N LEU A 148 17.81 11.27 -2.26
CA LEU A 148 17.31 10.97 -3.60
C LEU A 148 15.93 11.60 -3.83
N MET A 149 15.04 11.52 -2.85
CA MET A 149 13.70 12.11 -2.94
C MET A 149 13.76 13.63 -3.14
N SER A 150 14.65 14.31 -2.41
CA SER A 150 14.90 15.75 -2.58
C SER A 150 15.45 16.08 -3.97
N ALA A 151 16.38 15.28 -4.48
CA ALA A 151 16.94 15.48 -5.83
C ALA A 151 15.87 15.28 -6.94
N VAL A 152 15.01 14.25 -6.79
CA VAL A 152 13.89 14.01 -7.72
C VAL A 152 12.90 15.16 -7.69
N ALA A 153 12.51 15.64 -6.50
CA ALA A 153 11.59 16.77 -6.37
C ALA A 153 12.13 18.03 -7.06
N GLN A 154 13.41 18.35 -6.87
CA GLN A 154 14.06 19.48 -7.54
C GLN A 154 14.11 19.30 -9.07
N GLY A 155 14.52 18.11 -9.53
CA GLY A 155 14.65 17.81 -10.96
C GLY A 155 13.32 17.84 -11.72
N THR A 156 12.21 17.57 -11.05
CA THR A 156 10.87 17.56 -11.64
C THR A 156 10.10 18.88 -11.47
N GLY A 157 10.72 19.89 -10.87
CA GLY A 157 10.11 21.20 -10.67
C GLY A 157 8.97 21.21 -9.64
N ILE A 158 9.05 20.35 -8.65
CA ILE A 158 8.15 20.38 -7.49
C ILE A 158 8.50 21.61 -6.65
N THR A 159 7.48 22.40 -6.31
CA THR A 159 7.63 23.68 -5.61
C THR A 159 7.11 23.65 -4.17
N VAL A 160 6.42 22.59 -3.79
CA VAL A 160 6.07 22.30 -2.39
C VAL A 160 7.28 21.68 -1.71
N ASP A 161 7.48 21.96 -0.43
CA ASP A 161 8.56 21.37 0.33
C ASP A 161 8.43 19.83 0.31
N VAL A 162 9.51 19.15 -0.03
CA VAL A 162 9.52 17.68 -0.09
C VAL A 162 9.25 17.06 1.27
N HIS A 163 9.65 17.71 2.36
CA HIS A 163 9.36 17.25 3.72
C HIS A 163 7.85 17.25 4.00
N ASP A 164 7.14 18.32 3.57
CA ASP A 164 5.67 18.38 3.69
C ASP A 164 4.99 17.27 2.87
N ILE A 165 5.50 16.95 1.68
CA ILE A 165 4.99 15.85 0.85
C ILE A 165 5.23 14.52 1.57
N VAL A 166 6.43 14.28 2.08
CA VAL A 166 6.79 13.04 2.77
C VAL A 166 5.95 12.85 4.02
N ASP A 167 5.87 13.85 4.88
CA ASP A 167 5.07 13.79 6.11
C ASP A 167 3.60 13.52 5.81
N THR A 168 3.04 14.19 4.80
CA THR A 168 1.68 13.96 4.32
C THR A 168 1.49 12.52 3.84
N CYS A 169 2.41 12.00 3.03
CA CYS A 169 2.36 10.63 2.52
C CYS A 169 2.52 9.58 3.64
N VAL A 170 3.34 9.85 4.65
CA VAL A 170 3.50 8.96 5.81
C VAL A 170 2.20 8.89 6.62
N VAL A 171 1.60 10.04 6.93
CA VAL A 171 0.32 10.09 7.67
C VAL A 171 -0.80 9.42 6.89
N ALA A 172 -0.81 9.56 5.57
CA ALA A 172 -1.80 8.94 4.69
C ALA A 172 -1.60 7.42 4.45
N GLY A 173 -0.52 6.82 4.97
CA GLY A 173 -0.21 5.41 4.73
C GLY A 173 0.24 5.11 3.30
N ILE A 174 0.71 6.13 2.57
CA ILE A 174 1.32 5.99 1.24
C ILE A 174 2.78 5.58 1.37
N MET A 175 3.42 6.01 2.44
CA MET A 175 4.82 5.74 2.75
C MET A 175 4.99 5.34 4.23
N SER A 176 6.08 4.65 4.52
CA SER A 176 6.51 4.35 5.89
C SER A 176 7.99 4.65 6.07
N PRO A 177 8.40 5.30 7.18
CA PRO A 177 9.82 5.47 7.47
C PRO A 177 10.46 4.11 7.76
N CYS A 178 11.66 3.88 7.22
CA CYS A 178 12.46 2.68 7.48
C CYS A 178 13.43 2.97 8.62
N THR A 179 13.27 2.28 9.73
CA THR A 179 14.09 2.50 10.93
C THR A 179 15.44 1.81 10.86
N ARG A 180 15.51 0.60 10.31
CA ARG A 180 16.74 -0.21 10.25
C ARG A 180 17.78 0.39 9.30
N GLY A 181 17.36 0.75 8.09
CA GLY A 181 18.24 1.37 7.10
C GLY A 181 18.78 2.72 7.57
N SER A 182 17.93 3.54 8.15
CA SER A 182 18.27 4.87 8.69
C SER A 182 19.28 4.79 9.84
N THR A 183 19.13 3.80 10.72
CA THR A 183 20.05 3.63 11.88
C THR A 183 21.44 3.19 11.45
N MET A 184 21.57 2.35 10.44
CA MET A 184 22.87 1.83 10.00
C MET A 184 23.69 2.82 9.18
N GLN A 185 23.04 3.74 8.45
CA GLN A 185 23.70 4.62 7.48
C GLN A 185 23.60 6.11 7.85
N GLY A 186 22.86 6.46 8.89
CA GLY A 186 22.61 7.86 9.27
C GLY A 186 21.75 8.64 8.27
N LEU A 187 21.10 7.92 7.34
CA LEU A 187 20.27 8.49 6.27
C LEU A 187 18.81 8.09 6.51
N ALA A 188 17.87 8.99 6.22
CA ALA A 188 16.45 8.69 6.27
C ALA A 188 16.05 7.88 5.03
N TRP A 189 15.49 6.70 5.23
CA TRP A 189 14.93 5.84 4.20
C TRP A 189 13.43 5.72 4.36
N TYR A 190 12.74 5.56 3.25
CA TYR A 190 11.27 5.40 3.22
C TYR A 190 10.88 4.27 2.30
N GLU A 191 9.90 3.48 2.73
CA GLU A 191 9.22 2.47 1.95
C GLU A 191 7.94 3.07 1.37
N PHE A 192 7.75 2.95 0.05
CA PHE A 192 6.53 3.35 -0.66
C PHE A 192 5.59 2.17 -0.74
N HIS A 193 4.30 2.43 -0.70
CA HIS A 193 3.29 1.38 -0.74
C HIS A 193 3.32 0.63 -2.08
N PRO A 194 3.67 -0.67 -2.11
CA PRO A 194 3.93 -1.39 -3.37
C PRO A 194 2.71 -1.44 -4.29
N CYS A 195 1.51 -1.67 -3.74
CA CYS A 195 0.27 -1.79 -4.54
C CYS A 195 -0.05 -0.57 -5.39
N LEU A 196 0.45 0.63 -5.05
CA LEU A 196 0.24 1.82 -5.87
C LEU A 196 0.88 1.68 -7.25
N TYR A 197 1.91 0.86 -7.36
CA TYR A 197 2.66 0.66 -8.59
C TYR A 197 2.21 -0.57 -9.38
N TRP A 198 1.14 -1.22 -8.95
CA TRP A 198 0.42 -2.23 -9.72
C TRP A 198 -0.44 -1.61 -10.82
N ASP A 199 -0.92 -0.38 -10.60
CA ASP A 199 -1.64 0.36 -11.65
C ASP A 199 -0.67 0.78 -12.77
N GLN A 200 -0.92 0.25 -13.97
CA GLN A 200 -0.10 0.54 -15.14
C GLN A 200 -0.21 2.00 -15.59
N ASN A 201 -1.28 2.70 -15.23
CA ASN A 201 -1.51 4.11 -15.56
C ASN A 201 -0.89 5.07 -14.53
N PHE A 202 -0.52 4.57 -13.36
CA PHE A 202 0.22 5.35 -12.35
C PHE A 202 1.72 5.43 -12.67
N LYS A 203 2.07 4.98 -13.87
CA LYS A 203 3.44 4.97 -14.39
C LYS A 203 3.80 6.32 -14.97
#